data_87fa808014eab2bc28ef235ce2ef0d8a
#
_entry.id   87fa808014eab2bc28ef235ce2ef0d8a
#
_cell.length_a   1.000
_cell.length_b   1.000
_cell.length_c   1.000
_cell.angle_alpha   90.00
_cell.angle_beta   90.00
_cell.angle_gamma   90.00
#
_symmetry.space_group_name_H-M   'P 1'
#
loop_
_entity.id
_entity.type
_entity.pdbx_description
1 polymer ?
#
loop_
_entity_poly.entity_id
_entity_poly.type
_entity_poly.pdbx_seq_one_letter_code
_entity_poly.pdbx_strand_id
1 'polypeptide(L)'
;MSRLVAELPAQTGTKPERAGRRRRSREERLAYRILVPALGTVFVIVTIPFVLAVWQSITDEDGALVGLRNYTKALGNPLFYDALRATGLYALIVLPSEILLGLAFALLVHRLVKRPALRATLYVLAVLPLVVPPVAVGVVARLIYAPGYGVLNYLLQGAGITHSEILWLGVPILAMGSIASVDIWQWTPFVYLVLFAGLQTVPRESIEAAQVDGATWWTQFRYIELYYLRPLFLLILFFRVADVLRVFDHVFILTGGGPGTSTQLLSLYMYRIEFKFFDGGQAAALAVLVLVAISVLYSLVTRALPLERA
;
A
#
# COMPACT_ATOMS: atom_id res chain seq x y z
N MET A 1 -13.12 84.43 -7.69
CA MET A 1 -12.20 84.28 -8.83
C MET A 1 -11.87 82.81 -8.93
N SER A 2 -12.59 82.10 -9.70
CA SER A 2 -12.44 81.76 -11.09
C SER A 2 -11.59 80.48 -11.31
N ARG A 3 -12.32 79.35 -11.52
CA ARG A 3 -12.12 78.26 -12.48
C ARG A 3 -10.70 77.75 -12.72
N LEU A 4 -10.57 76.48 -12.43
CA LEU A 4 -9.99 75.52 -13.41
C LEU A 4 -10.41 74.07 -12.97
N VAL A 5 -11.53 73.62 -13.53
CA VAL A 5 -11.89 72.20 -13.56
C VAL A 5 -11.15 71.59 -14.77
N ALA A 6 -10.16 70.79 -14.51
CA ALA A 6 -9.48 70.02 -15.54
C ALA A 6 -10.28 68.71 -15.80
N GLU A 7 -10.81 68.60 -17.01
CA GLU A 7 -11.51 67.39 -17.54
C GLU A 7 -10.56 66.21 -17.61
N LEU A 8 -10.93 65.13 -16.95
CA LEU A 8 -10.30 63.80 -17.11
C LEU A 8 -10.86 63.16 -18.39
N PRO A 9 -10.00 62.66 -19.28
CA PRO A 9 -10.50 61.95 -20.45
C PRO A 9 -11.16 60.63 -20.07
N ALA A 10 -12.31 60.38 -20.65
CA ALA A 10 -13.08 59.15 -20.52
C ALA A 10 -12.25 57.93 -20.94
N GLN A 11 -12.04 56.99 -20.02
CA GLN A 11 -11.48 55.69 -20.30
C GLN A 11 -12.43 54.90 -21.18
N THR A 12 -12.05 54.74 -22.45
CA THR A 12 -12.71 53.89 -23.42
C THR A 12 -12.56 52.44 -22.96
N GLY A 13 -13.69 51.85 -22.58
CA GLY A 13 -13.79 50.44 -22.14
C GLY A 13 -13.38 49.48 -23.28
N THR A 14 -12.20 48.94 -23.18
CA THR A 14 -11.80 47.76 -23.95
C THR A 14 -12.32 46.51 -23.28
N LYS A 15 -13.22 45.80 -23.98
CA LYS A 15 -13.73 44.49 -23.59
C LYS A 15 -12.64 43.41 -23.82
N PRO A 16 -11.99 42.86 -22.78
CA PRO A 16 -11.02 41.77 -22.96
C PRO A 16 -11.59 40.35 -22.73
N GLU A 17 -12.92 40.21 -22.58
CA GLU A 17 -13.46 38.95 -22.00
C GLU A 17 -13.72 37.81 -23.04
N ARG A 18 -13.77 38.09 -24.33
CA ARG A 18 -14.15 37.03 -25.29
C ARG A 18 -13.01 36.14 -25.80
N ALA A 19 -11.77 36.58 -25.75
CA ALA A 19 -10.62 35.82 -26.22
C ALA A 19 -10.21 34.71 -25.21
N GLY A 20 -10.26 34.98 -23.92
CA GLY A 20 -9.94 33.99 -22.86
C GLY A 20 -10.94 32.83 -22.79
N ARG A 21 -12.21 33.10 -23.02
CA ARG A 21 -13.28 32.06 -22.98
C ARG A 21 -13.19 31.10 -24.18
N ARG A 22 -12.79 31.56 -25.38
CA ARG A 22 -12.58 30.72 -26.56
C ARG A 22 -11.32 29.85 -26.45
N ARG A 23 -10.25 30.34 -25.81
CA ARG A 23 -9.01 29.59 -25.60
C ARG A 23 -9.21 28.48 -24.57
N ARG A 24 -9.87 28.79 -23.47
CA ARG A 24 -10.23 27.83 -22.41
C ARG A 24 -11.09 26.68 -22.94
N SER A 25 -12.11 26.97 -23.75
CA SER A 25 -12.97 25.93 -24.37
C SER A 25 -12.25 25.03 -25.37
N ARG A 26 -11.12 25.48 -25.97
CA ARG A 26 -10.31 24.68 -26.89
C ARG A 26 -9.34 23.77 -26.12
N GLU A 27 -8.74 24.26 -25.05
CA GLU A 27 -7.90 23.50 -24.14
C GLU A 27 -8.71 22.42 -23.40
N GLU A 28 -9.89 22.76 -22.92
CA GLU A 28 -10.81 21.81 -22.31
C GLU A 28 -11.20 20.68 -23.27
N ARG A 29 -11.55 21.00 -24.53
CA ARG A 29 -11.86 19.99 -25.55
C ARG A 29 -10.66 19.11 -25.90
N LEU A 30 -9.46 19.64 -25.90
CA LEU A 30 -8.24 18.87 -26.12
C LEU A 30 -7.98 17.93 -24.94
N ALA A 31 -8.15 18.43 -23.70
CA ALA A 31 -8.04 17.63 -22.49
C ALA A 31 -9.04 16.45 -22.50
N TYR A 32 -10.31 16.69 -22.84
CA TYR A 32 -11.29 15.62 -22.95
C TYR A 32 -10.96 14.61 -24.07
N ARG A 33 -10.45 15.05 -25.23
CA ARG A 33 -10.06 14.15 -26.31
C ARG A 33 -8.90 13.22 -25.95
N ILE A 34 -8.01 13.65 -25.05
CA ILE A 34 -6.89 12.83 -24.56
C ILE A 34 -7.33 11.97 -23.38
N LEU A 35 -8.14 12.52 -22.47
CA LEU A 35 -8.58 11.82 -21.26
C LEU A 35 -9.64 10.75 -21.53
N VAL A 36 -10.59 11.00 -22.45
CA VAL A 36 -11.70 10.07 -22.71
C VAL A 36 -11.22 8.68 -23.17
N PRO A 37 -10.28 8.54 -24.12
CA PRO A 37 -9.77 7.21 -24.48
C PRO A 37 -9.09 6.50 -23.31
N ALA A 38 -8.24 7.23 -22.56
CA ALA A 38 -7.54 6.66 -21.41
C ALA A 38 -8.52 6.21 -20.30
N LEU A 39 -9.44 7.10 -19.93
CA LEU A 39 -10.48 6.76 -18.93
C LEU A 39 -11.42 5.67 -19.44
N GLY A 40 -11.78 5.67 -20.73
CA GLY A 40 -12.58 4.63 -21.35
C GLY A 40 -11.89 3.27 -21.29
N THR A 41 -10.60 3.21 -21.61
CA THR A 41 -9.82 1.97 -21.51
C THR A 41 -9.76 1.47 -20.07
N VAL A 42 -9.44 2.34 -19.10
CA VAL A 42 -9.42 1.98 -17.69
C VAL A 42 -10.79 1.50 -17.22
N PHE A 43 -11.86 2.22 -17.59
CA PHE A 43 -13.22 1.85 -17.25
C PHE A 43 -13.59 0.45 -17.75
N VAL A 44 -13.29 0.14 -19.01
CA VAL A 44 -13.57 -1.17 -19.61
C VAL A 44 -12.77 -2.27 -18.91
N ILE A 45 -11.46 -2.09 -18.70
CA ILE A 45 -10.58 -3.09 -18.09
C ILE A 45 -10.96 -3.37 -16.63
N VAL A 46 -11.44 -2.38 -15.90
CA VAL A 46 -11.81 -2.54 -14.48
C VAL A 46 -13.27 -2.99 -14.33
N THR A 47 -14.18 -2.37 -15.09
CA THR A 47 -15.62 -2.58 -14.90
C THR A 47 -16.09 -3.93 -15.42
N ILE A 48 -15.56 -4.38 -16.58
CA ILE A 48 -15.98 -5.66 -17.16
C ILE A 48 -15.63 -6.83 -16.22
N PRO A 49 -14.38 -7.03 -15.76
CA PRO A 49 -14.07 -8.11 -14.83
C PRO A 49 -14.83 -8.01 -13.50
N PHE A 50 -15.04 -6.78 -13.01
CA PHE A 50 -15.84 -6.58 -11.80
C PHE A 50 -17.29 -7.04 -11.96
N VAL A 51 -17.96 -6.63 -13.06
CA VAL A 51 -19.32 -7.05 -13.35
C VAL A 51 -19.40 -8.57 -13.54
N LEU A 52 -18.43 -9.16 -14.24
CA LEU A 52 -18.34 -10.61 -14.40
C LEU A 52 -18.16 -11.32 -13.05
N ALA A 53 -17.29 -10.82 -12.17
CA ALA A 53 -17.13 -11.41 -10.84
C ALA A 53 -18.42 -11.31 -10.01
N VAL A 54 -19.11 -10.16 -10.04
CA VAL A 54 -20.42 -10.03 -9.38
C VAL A 54 -21.45 -11.00 -9.99
N TRP A 55 -21.48 -11.13 -11.30
CA TRP A 55 -22.37 -12.09 -11.97
C TRP A 55 -22.06 -13.53 -11.58
N GLN A 56 -20.80 -13.96 -11.66
CA GLN A 56 -20.37 -15.30 -11.26
C GLN A 56 -20.65 -15.59 -9.78
N SER A 57 -20.57 -14.58 -8.91
CA SER A 57 -20.83 -14.76 -7.48
C SER A 57 -22.28 -15.14 -7.15
N ILE A 58 -23.24 -14.87 -8.05
CA ILE A 58 -24.67 -15.16 -7.89
C ILE A 58 -25.19 -16.23 -8.85
N THR A 59 -24.32 -16.80 -9.69
CA THR A 59 -24.65 -17.87 -10.64
C THR A 59 -23.89 -19.16 -10.29
N ASP A 60 -24.33 -20.29 -10.81
CA ASP A 60 -23.59 -21.55 -10.81
C ASP A 60 -22.78 -21.74 -12.11
N GLU A 61 -22.15 -22.91 -12.26
CA GLU A 61 -21.30 -23.24 -13.41
C GLU A 61 -22.10 -23.29 -14.73
N ASP A 62 -23.38 -23.57 -14.67
CA ASP A 62 -24.29 -23.60 -15.84
C ASP A 62 -24.86 -22.20 -16.14
N GLY A 63 -24.52 -21.16 -15.36
CA GLY A 63 -25.02 -19.81 -15.51
C GLY A 63 -26.42 -19.57 -14.94
N ALA A 64 -26.98 -20.54 -14.19
CA ALA A 64 -28.27 -20.38 -13.52
C ALA A 64 -28.12 -19.54 -12.26
N LEU A 65 -29.08 -18.65 -11.98
CA LEU A 65 -29.09 -17.80 -10.80
C LEU A 65 -29.29 -18.62 -9.53
N VAL A 66 -28.30 -18.62 -8.65
CA VAL A 66 -28.31 -19.28 -7.34
C VAL A 66 -28.37 -18.31 -6.16
N GLY A 67 -28.42 -17.01 -6.44
CA GLY A 67 -28.51 -15.95 -5.44
C GLY A 67 -27.32 -15.96 -4.47
N LEU A 68 -27.56 -16.02 -3.17
CA LEU A 68 -26.51 -15.98 -2.15
C LEU A 68 -25.89 -17.33 -1.79
N ARG A 69 -26.19 -18.41 -2.52
CA ARG A 69 -25.67 -19.76 -2.23
C ARG A 69 -24.15 -19.83 -2.21
N ASN A 70 -23.46 -19.16 -3.15
CA ASN A 70 -22.00 -19.11 -3.20
C ASN A 70 -21.40 -18.39 -1.99
N TYR A 71 -22.07 -17.35 -1.50
CA TYR A 71 -21.67 -16.63 -0.29
C TYR A 71 -21.83 -17.50 0.97
N THR A 72 -22.96 -18.19 1.12
CA THR A 72 -23.17 -19.09 2.25
C THR A 72 -22.20 -20.27 2.22
N LYS A 73 -21.89 -20.82 1.05
CA LYS A 73 -20.86 -21.85 0.86
C LYS A 73 -19.47 -21.34 1.27
N ALA A 74 -19.10 -20.14 0.84
CA ALA A 74 -17.82 -19.53 1.17
C ALA A 74 -17.67 -19.28 2.68
N LEU A 75 -18.67 -18.67 3.30
CA LEU A 75 -18.68 -18.36 4.74
C LEU A 75 -18.88 -19.61 5.63
N GLY A 76 -19.46 -20.68 5.12
CA GLY A 76 -19.60 -21.96 5.83
C GLY A 76 -18.34 -22.83 5.82
N ASN A 77 -17.32 -22.47 5.04
CA ASN A 77 -16.10 -23.27 4.90
C ASN A 77 -15.09 -22.95 6.02
N PRO A 78 -14.69 -23.92 6.87
CA PRO A 78 -13.68 -23.69 7.91
C PRO A 78 -12.34 -23.15 7.38
N LEU A 79 -11.91 -23.57 6.17
CA LEU A 79 -10.67 -23.11 5.56
C LEU A 79 -10.67 -21.60 5.25
N PHE A 80 -11.86 -20.99 5.07
CA PHE A 80 -11.98 -19.54 4.95
C PHE A 80 -11.52 -18.85 6.23
N TYR A 81 -11.96 -19.34 7.39
CA TYR A 81 -11.58 -18.76 8.67
C TYR A 81 -10.10 -18.97 9.01
N ASP A 82 -9.54 -20.12 8.61
CA ASP A 82 -8.10 -20.35 8.73
C ASP A 82 -7.30 -19.38 7.87
N ALA A 83 -7.73 -19.16 6.62
CA ALA A 83 -7.11 -18.18 5.73
C ALA A 83 -7.28 -16.74 6.25
N LEU A 84 -8.42 -16.41 6.81
CA LEU A 84 -8.66 -15.09 7.43
C LEU A 84 -7.77 -14.87 8.64
N ARG A 85 -7.63 -15.87 9.53
CA ARG A 85 -6.72 -15.82 10.70
C ARG A 85 -5.26 -15.68 10.26
N ALA A 86 -4.82 -16.48 9.28
CA ALA A 86 -3.46 -16.41 8.74
C ALA A 86 -3.18 -15.02 8.15
N THR A 87 -4.14 -14.45 7.40
CA THR A 87 -4.02 -13.09 6.83
C THR A 87 -4.00 -12.03 7.92
N GLY A 88 -4.84 -12.15 8.94
CA GLY A 88 -4.85 -11.26 10.10
C GLY A 88 -3.54 -11.28 10.87
N LEU A 89 -3.00 -12.47 11.17
CA LEU A 89 -1.71 -12.61 11.84
C LEU A 89 -0.57 -12.02 10.99
N TYR A 90 -0.56 -12.31 9.70
CA TYR A 90 0.40 -11.75 8.77
C TYR A 90 0.35 -10.21 8.75
N ALA A 91 -0.84 -9.63 8.65
CA ALA A 91 -1.05 -8.18 8.70
C ALA A 91 -0.54 -7.56 10.01
N LEU A 92 -0.82 -8.21 11.15
CA LEU A 92 -0.37 -7.76 12.47
C LEU A 92 1.16 -7.81 12.65
N ILE A 93 1.86 -8.68 11.93
CA ILE A 93 3.32 -8.73 11.95
C ILE A 93 3.89 -7.68 10.98
N VAL A 94 3.40 -7.66 9.76
CA VAL A 94 3.99 -6.88 8.65
C VAL A 94 3.74 -5.39 8.82
N LEU A 95 2.48 -4.96 8.97
CA LEU A 95 2.13 -3.55 8.98
C LEU A 95 2.81 -2.73 10.10
N PRO A 96 2.78 -3.16 11.37
CA PRO A 96 3.48 -2.43 12.41
C PRO A 96 5.00 -2.42 12.21
N SER A 97 5.58 -3.56 11.77
CA SER A 97 7.02 -3.67 11.55
C SER A 97 7.50 -2.71 10.46
N GLU A 98 6.81 -2.65 9.33
CA GLU A 98 7.13 -1.72 8.24
C GLU A 98 7.00 -0.25 8.66
N ILE A 99 5.91 0.09 9.37
CA ILE A 99 5.70 1.45 9.84
C ILE A 99 6.79 1.86 10.84
N LEU A 100 7.12 0.99 11.80
CA LEU A 100 8.15 1.27 12.78
C LEU A 100 9.55 1.37 12.17
N LEU A 101 9.92 0.42 11.32
CA LEU A 101 11.22 0.43 10.63
C LEU A 101 11.32 1.59 9.64
N GLY A 102 10.29 1.82 8.83
CA GLY A 102 10.26 2.92 7.89
C GLY A 102 10.35 4.29 8.56
N LEU A 103 9.62 4.48 9.67
CA LEU A 103 9.72 5.68 10.49
C LEU A 103 11.11 5.83 11.11
N ALA A 104 11.67 4.76 11.68
CA ALA A 104 13.00 4.77 12.25
C ALA A 104 14.05 5.18 11.21
N PHE A 105 14.02 4.58 10.02
CA PHE A 105 14.91 4.95 8.91
C PHE A 105 14.69 6.40 8.46
N ALA A 106 13.44 6.86 8.35
CA ALA A 106 13.14 8.23 7.97
C ALA A 106 13.71 9.25 8.96
N LEU A 107 13.53 9.03 10.25
CA LEU A 107 14.06 9.88 11.32
C LEU A 107 15.59 9.84 11.38
N LEU A 108 16.20 8.65 11.28
CA LEU A 108 17.65 8.49 11.28
C LEU A 108 18.30 9.27 10.11
N VAL A 109 17.79 9.08 8.90
CA VAL A 109 18.31 9.75 7.70
C VAL A 109 18.05 11.26 7.77
N HIS A 110 16.84 11.67 8.21
CA HIS A 110 16.50 13.08 8.33
C HIS A 110 17.45 13.84 9.29
N ARG A 111 17.77 13.23 10.42
CA ARG A 111 18.55 13.88 11.49
C ARG A 111 20.05 13.72 11.37
N LEU A 112 20.52 12.52 11.00
CA LEU A 112 21.94 12.19 11.03
C LEU A 112 22.64 12.42 9.70
N VAL A 113 21.95 12.26 8.58
CA VAL A 113 22.57 12.38 7.26
C VAL A 113 22.47 13.80 6.76
N LYS A 114 23.54 14.58 6.96
CA LYS A 114 23.63 15.98 6.52
C LYS A 114 24.13 16.15 5.09
N ARG A 115 24.93 15.18 4.58
CA ARG A 115 25.52 15.23 3.24
C ARG A 115 24.48 14.89 2.16
N PRO A 116 24.21 15.80 1.20
CA PRO A 116 23.17 15.57 0.17
C PRO A 116 23.47 14.36 -0.72
N ALA A 117 24.76 14.12 -1.05
CA ALA A 117 25.16 12.96 -1.83
C ALA A 117 24.80 11.63 -1.12
N LEU A 118 25.07 11.54 0.19
CA LEU A 118 24.74 10.35 0.98
C LEU A 118 23.22 10.15 1.07
N ARG A 119 22.43 11.23 1.22
CA ARG A 119 20.97 11.14 1.14
C ARG A 119 20.51 10.57 -0.19
N ALA A 120 21.04 11.10 -1.31
CA ALA A 120 20.69 10.61 -2.64
C ALA A 120 21.04 9.12 -2.81
N THR A 121 22.20 8.69 -2.34
CA THR A 121 22.57 7.26 -2.36
C THR A 121 21.61 6.39 -1.56
N LEU A 122 21.24 6.81 -0.34
CA LEU A 122 20.28 6.09 0.49
C LEU A 122 18.88 6.02 -0.16
N TYR A 123 18.46 7.05 -0.87
CA TYR A 123 17.23 7.02 -1.66
C TYR A 123 17.30 5.96 -2.76
N VAL A 124 18.36 5.96 -3.55
CA VAL A 124 18.53 4.98 -4.63
C VAL A 124 18.55 3.55 -4.07
N LEU A 125 19.31 3.32 -2.99
CA LEU A 125 19.36 2.01 -2.34
C LEU A 125 18.00 1.56 -1.78
N ALA A 126 17.21 2.51 -1.23
CA ALA A 126 15.88 2.21 -0.74
C ALA A 126 14.88 1.87 -1.85
N VAL A 127 15.05 2.40 -3.07
CA VAL A 127 14.17 2.08 -4.20
C VAL A 127 14.44 0.68 -4.75
N LEU A 128 15.65 0.14 -4.63
CA LEU A 128 16.03 -1.14 -5.22
C LEU A 128 15.09 -2.30 -4.84
N PRO A 129 14.74 -2.55 -3.54
CA PRO A 129 13.83 -3.61 -3.18
C PRO A 129 12.43 -3.46 -3.82
N LEU A 130 11.94 -2.22 -3.98
CA LEU A 130 10.61 -1.93 -4.53
C LEU A 130 10.52 -2.23 -6.04
N VAL A 131 11.64 -2.11 -6.75
CA VAL A 131 11.67 -2.34 -8.22
C VAL A 131 11.77 -3.83 -8.55
N VAL A 132 12.29 -4.65 -7.63
CA VAL A 132 12.43 -6.09 -7.86
C VAL A 132 11.03 -6.74 -7.85
N PRO A 133 10.66 -7.50 -8.92
CA PRO A 133 9.38 -8.18 -8.95
C PRO A 133 9.20 -9.14 -7.76
N PRO A 134 8.02 -9.17 -7.10
CA PRO A 134 7.78 -10.02 -5.92
C PRO A 134 8.07 -11.51 -6.15
N VAL A 135 7.82 -12.02 -7.36
CA VAL A 135 8.15 -13.39 -7.76
C VAL A 135 9.65 -13.64 -7.65
N ALA A 136 10.49 -12.74 -8.18
CA ALA A 136 11.95 -12.89 -8.13
C ALA A 136 12.45 -12.82 -6.68
N VAL A 137 11.91 -11.91 -5.87
CA VAL A 137 12.20 -11.84 -4.43
C VAL A 137 11.84 -13.15 -3.75
N GLY A 138 10.66 -13.72 -4.04
CA GLY A 138 10.22 -14.99 -3.49
C GLY A 138 11.16 -16.15 -3.83
N VAL A 139 11.64 -16.23 -5.09
CA VAL A 139 12.59 -17.28 -5.52
C VAL A 139 13.92 -17.15 -4.79
N VAL A 140 14.48 -15.94 -4.70
CA VAL A 140 15.74 -15.69 -3.97
C VAL A 140 15.56 -16.00 -2.48
N ALA A 141 14.46 -15.57 -1.87
CA ALA A 141 14.16 -15.85 -0.48
C ALA A 141 14.04 -17.36 -0.21
N ARG A 142 13.41 -18.12 -1.12
CA ARG A 142 13.33 -19.58 -1.02
C ARG A 142 14.71 -20.25 -0.99
N LEU A 143 15.68 -19.74 -1.76
CA LEU A 143 17.05 -20.22 -1.72
C LEU A 143 17.74 -19.84 -0.40
N ILE A 144 17.48 -18.63 0.13
CA ILE A 144 18.04 -18.17 1.42
C ILE A 144 17.56 -19.05 2.58
N TYR A 145 16.26 -19.41 2.59
CA TYR A 145 15.63 -20.21 3.64
C TYR A 145 15.68 -21.72 3.41
N ALA A 146 16.32 -22.18 2.33
CA ALA A 146 16.37 -23.59 2.00
C ALA A 146 17.10 -24.41 3.09
N PRO A 147 16.59 -25.60 3.46
CA PRO A 147 17.34 -26.52 4.28
C PRO A 147 18.56 -27.04 3.52
N GLY A 148 19.63 -27.38 4.21
CA GLY A 148 20.87 -27.98 3.68
C GLY A 148 21.82 -26.99 3.02
N TYR A 149 21.38 -26.15 2.11
CA TYR A 149 22.23 -25.21 1.36
C TYR A 149 21.86 -23.74 1.50
N GLY A 150 20.85 -23.42 2.32
CA GLY A 150 20.38 -22.06 2.51
C GLY A 150 21.41 -21.17 3.21
N VAL A 151 21.63 -19.99 2.63
CA VAL A 151 22.63 -19.01 3.13
C VAL A 151 22.38 -18.66 4.60
N LEU A 152 21.14 -18.58 5.02
CA LEU A 152 20.80 -18.20 6.41
C LEU A 152 21.25 -19.28 7.40
N ASN A 153 21.00 -20.56 7.14
CA ASN A 153 21.49 -21.65 7.97
C ASN A 153 23.02 -21.69 7.99
N TYR A 154 23.66 -21.51 6.83
CA TYR A 154 25.13 -21.47 6.73
C TYR A 154 25.73 -20.35 7.62
N LEU A 155 25.18 -19.15 7.56
CA LEU A 155 25.66 -18.02 8.36
C LEU A 155 25.44 -18.24 9.87
N LEU A 156 24.28 -18.77 10.27
CA LEU A 156 23.98 -19.02 11.69
C LEU A 156 24.84 -20.14 12.28
N GLN A 157 25.13 -21.19 11.53
CA GLN A 157 26.02 -22.25 11.94
C GLN A 157 27.47 -21.76 11.98
N GLY A 158 27.93 -20.99 10.98
CA GLY A 158 29.25 -20.40 10.95
C GLY A 158 29.49 -19.40 12.10
N ALA A 159 28.45 -18.70 12.54
CA ALA A 159 28.51 -17.83 13.71
C ALA A 159 28.38 -18.56 15.06
N GLY A 160 28.19 -19.90 15.05
CA GLY A 160 28.02 -20.69 16.26
C GLY A 160 26.67 -20.47 17.00
N ILE A 161 25.69 -19.83 16.33
CA ILE A 161 24.37 -19.54 16.92
C ILE A 161 23.53 -20.81 16.98
N THR A 162 23.66 -21.68 15.97
CA THR A 162 22.98 -22.98 15.93
C THR A 162 23.93 -24.07 15.45
N HIS A 163 23.71 -25.29 15.92
CA HIS A 163 24.48 -26.49 15.50
C HIS A 163 23.66 -27.40 14.59
N SER A 164 22.38 -27.11 14.40
CA SER A 164 21.48 -27.90 13.56
C SER A 164 20.80 -27.01 12.53
N GLU A 165 20.30 -27.61 11.47
CA GLU A 165 19.52 -26.93 10.46
C GLU A 165 18.19 -26.48 11.01
N ILE A 166 17.83 -25.24 10.73
CA ILE A 166 16.51 -24.68 11.04
C ILE A 166 15.64 -24.84 9.80
N LEU A 167 14.51 -25.50 9.97
CA LEU A 167 13.51 -25.67 8.91
C LEU A 167 12.59 -24.43 8.83
N TRP A 168 13.15 -23.34 8.29
CA TRP A 168 12.49 -22.03 8.24
C TRP A 168 11.08 -22.08 7.63
N LEU A 169 10.89 -22.85 6.58
CA LEU A 169 9.62 -22.98 5.86
C LEU A 169 8.83 -24.25 6.27
N GLY A 170 9.41 -25.09 7.13
CA GLY A 170 8.81 -26.34 7.58
C GLY A 170 8.07 -26.26 8.93
N VAL A 171 8.26 -25.19 9.70
CA VAL A 171 7.62 -24.97 11.00
C VAL A 171 6.64 -23.80 10.86
N PRO A 172 5.36 -23.90 11.29
CA PRO A 172 4.32 -22.89 11.06
C PRO A 172 4.72 -21.47 11.45
N ILE A 173 5.26 -21.27 12.65
CA ILE A 173 5.63 -19.94 13.13
C ILE A 173 6.82 -19.35 12.37
N LEU A 174 7.81 -20.20 12.03
CA LEU A 174 8.97 -19.79 11.25
C LEU A 174 8.59 -19.50 9.79
N ALA A 175 7.71 -20.29 9.21
CA ALA A 175 7.22 -20.09 7.86
C ALA A 175 6.47 -18.74 7.72
N MET A 176 5.60 -18.42 8.68
CA MET A 176 4.93 -17.12 8.74
C MET A 176 5.93 -15.97 8.90
N GLY A 177 6.90 -16.12 9.83
CA GLY A 177 7.98 -15.14 10.04
C GLY A 177 8.86 -14.95 8.81
N SER A 178 9.18 -16.04 8.08
CA SER A 178 9.98 -15.98 6.87
C SER A 178 9.29 -15.22 5.75
N ILE A 179 7.99 -15.47 5.51
CA ILE A 179 7.21 -14.73 4.52
C ILE A 179 7.11 -13.25 4.92
N ALA A 180 6.79 -12.99 6.18
CA ALA A 180 6.65 -11.64 6.71
C ALA A 180 7.97 -10.85 6.60
N SER A 181 9.12 -11.46 6.89
CA SER A 181 10.42 -10.79 6.80
C SER A 181 10.78 -10.37 5.37
N VAL A 182 10.39 -11.18 4.38
CA VAL A 182 10.59 -10.86 2.95
C VAL A 182 9.75 -9.65 2.56
N ASP A 183 8.50 -9.61 2.96
CA ASP A 183 7.59 -8.49 2.67
C ASP A 183 8.03 -7.21 3.39
N ILE A 184 8.40 -7.31 4.67
CA ILE A 184 8.94 -6.19 5.46
C ILE A 184 10.19 -5.63 4.78
N TRP A 185 11.12 -6.47 4.33
CA TRP A 185 12.32 -6.02 3.61
C TRP A 185 11.96 -5.29 2.31
N GLN A 186 11.01 -5.81 1.55
CA GLN A 186 10.62 -5.25 0.27
C GLN A 186 9.88 -3.93 0.40
N TRP A 187 8.99 -3.78 1.41
CA TRP A 187 8.07 -2.64 1.49
C TRP A 187 8.40 -1.60 2.56
N THR A 188 9.27 -1.89 3.53
CA THR A 188 9.78 -0.88 4.47
C THR A 188 10.34 0.36 3.75
N PRO A 189 11.05 0.25 2.61
CA PRO A 189 11.51 1.41 1.86
C PRO A 189 10.39 2.33 1.35
N PHE A 190 9.23 1.80 1.00
CA PHE A 190 8.08 2.62 0.62
C PHE A 190 7.65 3.51 1.80
N VAL A 191 7.49 2.93 2.98
CA VAL A 191 7.14 3.65 4.20
C VAL A 191 8.19 4.71 4.53
N TYR A 192 9.48 4.31 4.48
CA TYR A 192 10.60 5.23 4.67
C TYR A 192 10.55 6.43 3.73
N LEU A 193 10.37 6.21 2.42
CA LEU A 193 10.37 7.28 1.43
C LEU A 193 9.21 8.26 1.64
N VAL A 194 8.01 7.76 1.90
CA VAL A 194 6.82 8.59 2.15
C VAL A 194 6.99 9.43 3.42
N LEU A 195 7.42 8.80 4.53
CA LEU A 195 7.59 9.51 5.79
C LEU A 195 8.77 10.48 5.76
N PHE A 196 9.86 10.11 5.08
CA PHE A 196 11.00 11.01 4.91
C PHE A 196 10.63 12.24 4.07
N ALA A 197 9.84 12.08 3.00
CA ALA A 197 9.32 13.22 2.24
C ALA A 197 8.44 14.11 3.12
N GLY A 198 7.59 13.51 3.96
CA GLY A 198 6.78 14.23 4.92
C GLY A 198 7.58 15.01 5.95
N LEU A 199 8.67 14.46 6.48
CA LEU A 199 9.56 15.18 7.40
C LEU A 199 10.19 16.43 6.77
N GLN A 200 10.35 16.47 5.45
CA GLN A 200 10.87 17.62 4.75
C GLN A 200 9.86 18.76 4.59
N THR A 201 8.56 18.50 4.77
CA THR A 201 7.52 19.53 4.71
C THR A 201 7.33 20.28 6.03
N VAL A 202 7.95 19.80 7.11
CA VAL A 202 7.84 20.44 8.42
C VAL A 202 8.55 21.81 8.38
N PRO A 203 7.87 22.92 8.73
CA PRO A 203 8.47 24.25 8.73
C PRO A 203 9.66 24.33 9.70
N ARG A 204 10.80 24.80 9.21
CA ARG A 204 12.01 24.96 10.03
C ARG A 204 11.78 25.92 11.20
N GLU A 205 11.01 26.98 10.98
CA GLU A 205 10.66 27.99 11.99
C GLU A 205 9.98 27.35 13.21
N SER A 206 9.10 26.37 12.98
CA SER A 206 8.42 25.64 14.08
C SER A 206 9.42 24.80 14.90
N ILE A 207 10.41 24.21 14.25
CA ILE A 207 11.45 23.41 14.93
C ILE A 207 12.41 24.34 15.69
N GLU A 208 12.83 25.45 15.09
CA GLU A 208 13.72 26.45 15.69
C GLU A 208 13.07 27.13 16.91
N ALA A 209 11.80 27.53 16.81
CA ALA A 209 11.04 28.08 17.93
C ALA A 209 10.97 27.10 19.10
N ALA A 210 10.65 25.83 18.83
CA ALA A 210 10.61 24.80 19.86
C ALA A 210 11.99 24.55 20.50
N GLN A 211 13.07 24.70 19.76
CA GLN A 211 14.44 24.60 20.31
C GLN A 211 14.76 25.77 21.25
N VAL A 212 14.32 26.98 20.92
CA VAL A 212 14.45 28.13 21.80
C VAL A 212 13.69 27.96 23.10
N ASP A 213 12.50 27.31 23.04
CA ASP A 213 11.68 26.94 24.19
C ASP A 213 12.25 25.76 24.99
N GLY A 214 13.41 25.21 24.60
CA GLY A 214 14.06 24.09 25.29
C GLY A 214 13.42 22.71 24.98
N ALA A 215 12.65 22.58 23.93
CA ALA A 215 12.02 21.31 23.56
C ALA A 215 13.07 20.25 23.17
N THR A 216 12.99 19.08 23.81
CA THR A 216 13.81 17.92 23.43
C THR A 216 13.43 17.40 22.06
N TRP A 217 14.30 16.57 21.45
CA TRP A 217 14.00 15.94 20.15
C TRP A 217 12.69 15.10 20.15
N TRP A 218 12.39 14.44 21.29
CA TRP A 218 11.18 13.67 21.47
C TRP A 218 9.93 14.55 21.51
N THR A 219 10.03 15.71 22.19
CA THR A 219 8.98 16.71 22.24
C THR A 219 8.69 17.27 20.84
N GLN A 220 9.75 17.62 20.09
CA GLN A 220 9.64 18.09 18.70
C GLN A 220 8.98 17.03 17.80
N PHE A 221 9.44 15.77 17.90
CA PHE A 221 8.83 14.67 17.13
C PHE A 221 7.35 14.50 17.46
N ARG A 222 7.02 14.39 18.74
CA ARG A 222 5.65 14.07 19.19
C ARG A 222 4.64 15.18 18.88
N TYR A 223 5.01 16.44 19.05
CA TYR A 223 4.08 17.56 18.98
C TYR A 223 4.15 18.34 17.66
N ILE A 224 5.26 18.27 16.95
CA ILE A 224 5.43 18.98 15.68
C ILE A 224 5.48 17.99 14.51
N GLU A 225 6.54 17.17 14.42
CA GLU A 225 6.77 16.31 13.25
C GLU A 225 5.62 15.31 13.04
N LEU A 226 5.15 14.65 14.10
CA LEU A 226 4.07 13.66 14.05
C LEU A 226 2.75 14.27 13.55
N TYR A 227 2.49 15.55 13.83
CA TYR A 227 1.33 16.25 13.32
C TYR A 227 1.32 16.28 11.79
N TYR A 228 2.44 16.66 11.17
CA TYR A 228 2.60 16.68 9.72
C TYR A 228 2.64 15.27 9.10
N LEU A 229 3.08 14.27 9.84
CA LEU A 229 3.14 12.88 9.38
C LEU A 229 1.79 12.14 9.45
N ARG A 230 0.83 12.60 10.26
CA ARG A 230 -0.47 11.92 10.44
C ARG A 230 -1.18 11.56 9.13
N PRO A 231 -1.36 12.48 8.16
CA PRO A 231 -2.03 12.14 6.90
C PRO A 231 -1.25 11.12 6.08
N LEU A 232 0.08 11.10 6.20
CA LEU A 232 0.93 10.14 5.50
C LEU A 232 0.86 8.75 6.11
N PHE A 233 0.73 8.62 7.43
CA PHE A 233 0.47 7.33 8.07
C PHE A 233 -0.84 6.72 7.60
N LEU A 234 -1.89 7.53 7.42
CA LEU A 234 -3.16 7.06 6.88
C LEU A 234 -3.03 6.59 5.44
N LEU A 235 -2.32 7.35 4.62
CA LEU A 235 -2.04 6.99 3.24
C LEU A 235 -1.26 5.68 3.16
N ILE A 236 -0.18 5.53 3.96
CA ILE A 236 0.60 4.30 4.04
C ILE A 236 -0.27 3.12 4.47
N LEU A 237 -1.02 3.29 5.55
CA LEU A 237 -1.88 2.24 6.08
C LEU A 237 -2.92 1.80 5.05
N PHE A 238 -3.53 2.75 4.34
CA PHE A 238 -4.49 2.46 3.27
C PHE A 238 -3.88 1.60 2.16
N PHE A 239 -2.74 2.01 1.62
CA PHE A 239 -2.07 1.26 0.56
C PHE A 239 -1.62 -0.11 1.05
N ARG A 240 -0.97 -0.18 2.22
CA ARG A 240 -0.40 -1.43 2.73
C ARG A 240 -1.45 -2.43 3.18
N VAL A 241 -2.56 -2.01 3.76
CA VAL A 241 -3.67 -2.93 4.09
C VAL A 241 -4.25 -3.55 2.82
N ALA A 242 -4.46 -2.75 1.77
CA ALA A 242 -4.94 -3.27 0.49
C ALA A 242 -3.93 -4.25 -0.14
N ASP A 243 -2.62 -3.98 -0.03
CA ASP A 243 -1.58 -4.87 -0.54
C ASP A 243 -1.49 -6.18 0.25
N VAL A 244 -1.48 -6.12 1.58
CA VAL A 244 -1.43 -7.30 2.46
C VAL A 244 -2.57 -8.28 2.18
N LEU A 245 -3.77 -7.77 1.91
CA LEU A 245 -4.93 -8.62 1.54
C LEU A 245 -4.77 -9.29 0.17
N ARG A 246 -3.90 -8.79 -0.69
CA ARG A 246 -3.65 -9.31 -2.03
C ARG A 246 -2.31 -10.06 -2.16
N VAL A 247 -1.50 -10.11 -1.09
CA VAL A 247 -0.21 -10.81 -1.13
C VAL A 247 -0.38 -12.26 -1.55
N PHE A 248 0.21 -12.61 -2.69
CA PHE A 248 0.13 -13.94 -3.29
C PHE A 248 1.52 -14.52 -3.57
N ASP A 249 2.37 -13.78 -4.27
CA ASP A 249 3.62 -14.27 -4.86
C ASP A 249 4.58 -14.86 -3.81
N HIS A 250 4.83 -14.12 -2.74
CA HIS A 250 5.73 -14.57 -1.67
C HIS A 250 5.22 -15.86 -1.02
N VAL A 251 3.92 -15.94 -0.70
CA VAL A 251 3.31 -17.09 -0.06
C VAL A 251 3.30 -18.31 -0.99
N PHE A 252 2.92 -18.10 -2.24
CA PHE A 252 2.87 -19.16 -3.23
C PHE A 252 4.25 -19.79 -3.48
N ILE A 253 5.29 -18.95 -3.60
CA ILE A 253 6.65 -19.41 -3.94
C ILE A 253 7.36 -20.00 -2.73
N LEU A 254 7.28 -19.36 -1.55
CA LEU A 254 8.01 -19.82 -0.37
C LEU A 254 7.41 -21.08 0.22
N THR A 255 6.11 -21.10 0.48
CA THR A 255 5.46 -22.15 1.28
C THR A 255 4.31 -22.85 0.56
N GLY A 256 3.75 -22.22 -0.48
CA GLY A 256 2.51 -22.69 -1.09
C GLY A 256 1.35 -22.78 -0.10
N GLY A 257 1.39 -22.01 1.02
CA GLY A 257 0.37 -22.00 2.07
C GLY A 257 0.64 -22.94 3.25
N GLY A 258 1.74 -23.73 3.20
CA GLY A 258 2.14 -24.68 4.23
C GLY A 258 3.04 -24.07 5.34
N PRO A 259 3.40 -24.89 6.36
CA PRO A 259 2.94 -26.26 6.63
C PRO A 259 1.44 -26.34 6.96
N GLY A 260 0.75 -27.35 6.44
CA GLY A 260 -0.70 -27.45 6.54
C GLY A 260 -1.41 -26.26 5.88
N THR A 261 -2.12 -25.44 6.65
CA THR A 261 -2.79 -24.21 6.20
C THR A 261 -2.22 -22.97 6.91
N SER A 262 -1.10 -23.10 7.64
CA SER A 262 -0.60 -22.05 8.56
C SER A 262 -0.22 -20.74 7.87
N THR A 263 0.17 -20.78 6.60
CA THR A 263 0.51 -19.62 5.80
C THR A 263 -0.41 -19.45 4.58
N GLN A 264 -1.56 -20.14 4.58
CA GLN A 264 -2.55 -20.00 3.53
C GLN A 264 -3.31 -18.67 3.69
N LEU A 265 -2.75 -17.59 3.15
CA LEU A 265 -3.41 -16.30 3.14
C LEU A 265 -4.67 -16.31 2.27
N LEU A 266 -5.55 -15.33 2.46
CA LEU A 266 -6.85 -15.24 1.80
C LEU A 266 -6.72 -15.21 0.27
N SER A 267 -5.74 -14.51 -0.28
CA SER A 267 -5.44 -14.47 -1.72
C SER A 267 -5.11 -15.85 -2.29
N LEU A 268 -4.25 -16.61 -1.59
CA LEU A 268 -3.89 -17.97 -1.98
C LEU A 268 -5.06 -18.94 -1.82
N TYR A 269 -5.89 -18.75 -0.80
CA TYR A 269 -7.12 -19.53 -0.62
C TYR A 269 -8.08 -19.31 -1.79
N MET A 270 -8.35 -18.06 -2.17
CA MET A 270 -9.20 -17.73 -3.34
C MET A 270 -8.65 -18.34 -4.63
N TYR A 271 -7.32 -18.24 -4.85
CA TYR A 271 -6.66 -18.86 -5.99
C TYR A 271 -6.90 -20.39 -6.03
N ARG A 272 -6.83 -21.07 -4.88
CA ARG A 272 -7.09 -22.52 -4.82
C ARG A 272 -8.53 -22.86 -5.14
N ILE A 273 -9.49 -22.09 -4.65
CA ILE A 273 -10.91 -22.27 -4.95
C ILE A 273 -11.13 -22.17 -6.45
N GLU A 274 -10.61 -21.15 -7.10
CA GLU A 274 -10.78 -20.91 -8.54
C GLU A 274 -10.05 -21.98 -9.39
N PHE A 275 -8.73 -22.12 -9.17
CA PHE A 275 -7.84 -22.84 -10.09
C PHE A 275 -7.49 -24.27 -9.68
N LYS A 276 -7.81 -24.71 -8.46
CA LYS A 276 -7.58 -26.08 -7.99
C LYS A 276 -8.86 -26.84 -7.77
N PHE A 277 -9.89 -26.17 -7.25
CA PHE A 277 -11.20 -26.76 -7.02
C PHE A 277 -12.21 -26.42 -8.11
N PHE A 278 -11.87 -25.51 -9.01
CA PHE A 278 -12.69 -25.08 -10.15
C PHE A 278 -14.07 -24.57 -9.73
N ASP A 279 -14.17 -23.96 -8.54
CA ASP A 279 -15.41 -23.40 -8.00
C ASP A 279 -15.40 -21.87 -8.19
N GLY A 280 -15.62 -21.44 -9.43
CA GLY A 280 -15.60 -20.02 -9.82
C GLY A 280 -16.66 -19.19 -9.10
N GLY A 281 -17.83 -19.75 -8.84
CA GLY A 281 -18.89 -19.06 -8.11
C GLY A 281 -18.49 -18.71 -6.68
N GLN A 282 -17.89 -19.67 -5.95
CA GLN A 282 -17.39 -19.44 -4.59
C GLN A 282 -16.20 -18.47 -4.58
N ALA A 283 -15.26 -18.60 -5.52
CA ALA A 283 -14.11 -17.69 -5.62
C ALA A 283 -14.55 -16.26 -5.91
N ALA A 284 -15.48 -16.07 -6.83
CA ALA A 284 -16.07 -14.77 -7.15
C ALA A 284 -16.83 -14.16 -5.96
N ALA A 285 -17.59 -14.96 -5.21
CA ALA A 285 -18.25 -14.49 -3.99
C ALA A 285 -17.24 -14.01 -2.94
N LEU A 286 -16.13 -14.74 -2.74
CA LEU A 286 -15.03 -14.33 -1.85
C LEU A 286 -14.38 -13.03 -2.32
N ALA A 287 -14.12 -12.88 -3.62
CA ALA A 287 -13.53 -11.65 -4.18
C ALA A 287 -14.42 -10.44 -3.93
N VAL A 288 -15.74 -10.58 -4.12
CA VAL A 288 -16.72 -9.51 -3.81
C VAL A 288 -16.74 -9.20 -2.31
N LEU A 289 -16.73 -10.22 -1.43
CA LEU A 289 -16.67 -9.99 0.03
C LEU A 289 -15.40 -9.23 0.46
N VAL A 290 -14.25 -9.61 -0.09
CA VAL A 290 -12.98 -8.93 0.20
C VAL A 290 -13.02 -7.47 -0.29
N LEU A 291 -13.54 -7.22 -1.48
CA LEU A 291 -13.70 -5.86 -2.00
C LEU A 291 -14.62 -5.01 -1.13
N VAL A 292 -15.75 -5.56 -0.69
CA VAL A 292 -16.67 -4.87 0.23
C VAL A 292 -15.98 -4.60 1.56
N ALA A 293 -15.27 -5.58 2.13
CA ALA A 293 -14.55 -5.41 3.39
C ALA A 293 -13.48 -4.29 3.31
N ILE A 294 -12.69 -4.25 2.23
CA ILE A 294 -11.70 -3.18 1.98
C ILE A 294 -12.41 -1.83 1.85
N SER A 295 -13.51 -1.77 1.09
CA SER A 295 -14.26 -0.52 0.88
C SER A 295 -14.88 0.02 2.17
N VAL A 296 -15.42 -0.86 3.01
CA VAL A 296 -15.96 -0.51 4.33
C VAL A 296 -14.84 -0.03 5.25
N LEU A 297 -13.73 -0.76 5.33
CA LEU A 297 -12.58 -0.38 6.13
C LEU A 297 -12.05 0.99 5.74
N TYR A 298 -11.88 1.24 4.44
CA TYR A 298 -11.48 2.54 3.91
C TYR A 298 -12.46 3.66 4.32
N SER A 299 -13.76 3.42 4.16
CA SER A 299 -14.79 4.40 4.53
C SER A 299 -14.79 4.71 6.03
N LEU A 300 -14.53 3.70 6.87
CA LEU A 300 -14.42 3.89 8.32
C LEU A 300 -13.18 4.70 8.69
N VAL A 301 -12.03 4.37 8.10
CA VAL A 301 -10.77 5.08 8.35
C VAL A 301 -10.86 6.55 7.93
N THR A 302 -11.41 6.85 6.74
CA THR A 302 -11.55 8.21 6.25
C THR A 302 -12.56 9.05 7.05
N ARG A 303 -13.59 8.41 7.64
CA ARG A 303 -14.55 9.09 8.51
C ARG A 303 -14.02 9.34 9.92
N ALA A 304 -13.26 8.39 10.46
CA ALA A 304 -12.68 8.50 11.80
C ALA A 304 -11.57 9.54 11.90
N LEU A 305 -10.93 9.85 10.78
CA LEU A 305 -9.81 10.78 10.70
C LEU A 305 -10.14 11.84 9.64
N PRO A 306 -10.97 12.85 9.97
CA PRO A 306 -11.25 13.93 9.05
C PRO A 306 -9.93 14.59 8.68
N LEU A 307 -9.54 14.44 7.41
CA LEU A 307 -8.50 15.25 6.82
C LEU A 307 -9.04 16.67 6.86
N GLU A 308 -8.66 17.44 7.86
CA GLU A 308 -8.95 18.87 7.90
C GLU A 308 -8.47 19.43 6.57
N ARG A 309 -9.44 20.04 5.87
CA ARG A 309 -9.14 20.71 4.60
C ARG A 309 -8.19 21.85 4.93
N ALA A 310 -6.89 21.62 4.65
CA ALA A 310 -5.88 22.65 4.66
C ALA A 310 -6.06 23.55 3.43
#